data_35a57a14cd8b606508673041e49926d2
#
_entry.id   35a57a14cd8b606508673041e49926d2
#
_cell.length_a   1.000
_cell.length_b   1.000
_cell.length_c   1.000
_cell.angle_alpha   90.00
_cell.angle_beta   90.00
_cell.angle_gamma   90.00
#
_symmetry.space_group_name_H-M   'P 1'
#
loop_
_entity.id
_entity.type
_entity.pdbx_description
1 polymer ?
#
loop_
_entity_poly.entity_id
_entity_poly.type
_entity_poly.pdbx_seq_one_letter_code
_entity_poly.pdbx_strand_id
1 'polypeptide(L)'
;KMINVNMLNSFTNSVPSKFYTVLNDANDELGLKTEFVDSVFMACNGAVYLTNKVFNPVAYISVTFPALINETMSVLYWGVEQLGFDVYLNSQNTYYSLFVPNNTSLLDYVDPCSYGKTSTQLFRFHYKPTAQTEREKVWASIWNYDTETGEVLDSIGEASYEQITNRLEDILNSHIVIGNVENGNVFYQTKGGSMVKVANASAGVGGMTVQGGYQIENNR
;
A
#
# COMPACT_ATOMS: atom_id res chain seq x y z
N LYS A 1 2.55 1.05 17.43
CA LYS A 1 3.69 0.38 16.71
C LYS A 1 5.03 1.05 17.04
N MET A 2 5.18 2.36 16.88
CA MET A 2 6.44 3.09 17.10
C MET A 2 7.02 2.89 18.51
N ILE A 3 6.18 2.92 19.56
CA ILE A 3 6.63 2.69 20.93
C ILE A 3 7.20 1.27 21.09
N ASN A 4 6.54 0.25 20.53
CA ASN A 4 7.02 -1.13 20.64
C ASN A 4 8.37 -1.36 19.96
N VAL A 5 8.56 -0.78 18.76
CA VAL A 5 9.84 -0.90 18.03
C VAL A 5 10.97 -0.22 18.78
N ASN A 6 10.71 0.97 19.33
CA ASN A 6 11.72 1.73 20.08
C ASN A 6 12.01 1.17 21.48
N MET A 7 11.16 0.30 21.99
CA MET A 7 11.36 -0.39 23.27
C MET A 7 11.99 -1.79 23.15
N LEU A 8 12.47 -2.17 21.99
CA LEU A 8 13.18 -3.45 21.81
C LEU A 8 14.46 -3.49 22.66
N ASN A 9 14.83 -4.68 23.11
CA ASN A 9 16.02 -4.91 23.93
C ASN A 9 17.31 -4.31 23.35
N SER A 10 17.40 -4.21 22.03
CA SER A 10 18.53 -3.58 21.35
C SER A 10 18.69 -2.09 21.66
N PHE A 11 17.59 -1.41 22.02
CA PHE A 11 17.61 0.00 22.41
C PHE A 11 18.01 0.19 23.87
N THR A 12 17.48 -0.65 24.75
CA THR A 12 17.72 -0.55 26.21
C THR A 12 19.12 -0.99 26.64
N ASN A 13 19.73 -1.94 25.94
CA ASN A 13 20.97 -2.58 26.38
C ASN A 13 22.24 -1.85 25.91
N SER A 14 22.17 -0.79 25.15
CA SER A 14 23.36 -0.18 24.53
C SER A 14 23.27 1.33 24.35
N VAL A 15 22.57 1.99 25.27
CA VAL A 15 22.59 3.43 25.36
C VAL A 15 23.94 3.88 25.92
N PRO A 16 24.61 4.89 25.33
CA PRO A 16 24.20 5.72 24.19
C PRO A 16 24.59 5.18 22.80
N SER A 17 25.31 4.07 22.73
CA SER A 17 25.92 3.60 21.46
C SER A 17 24.91 3.29 20.35
N LYS A 18 23.70 2.86 20.72
CA LYS A 18 22.63 2.60 19.76
C LYS A 18 21.57 3.70 19.65
N PHE A 19 21.72 4.78 20.39
CA PHE A 19 20.80 5.89 20.40
C PHE A 19 20.58 6.49 19.00
N TYR A 20 21.65 6.63 18.23
CA TYR A 20 21.60 7.20 16.89
C TYR A 20 21.13 6.23 15.80
N THR A 21 21.11 4.93 16.10
CA THR A 21 20.74 3.87 15.15
C THR A 21 19.37 3.26 15.44
N VAL A 22 18.52 3.98 16.17
CA VAL A 22 17.14 3.54 16.40
C VAL A 22 16.38 3.64 15.10
N LEU A 23 15.71 2.55 14.75
CA LEU A 23 14.93 2.44 13.53
C LEU A 23 13.46 2.72 13.80
N ASN A 24 12.78 3.24 12.80
CA ASN A 24 11.32 3.35 12.77
C ASN A 24 10.68 2.01 12.34
N ASP A 25 9.37 1.99 12.16
CA ASP A 25 8.61 0.82 11.74
C ASP A 25 8.82 0.42 10.26
N ALA A 26 9.44 1.26 9.46
CA ALA A 26 9.89 0.97 8.09
C ALA A 26 11.37 0.56 7.99
N ASN A 27 12.05 0.35 9.13
CA ASN A 27 13.48 0.06 9.24
C ASN A 27 14.42 1.18 8.76
N ASP A 28 13.93 2.41 8.65
CA ASP A 28 14.78 3.57 8.43
C ASP A 28 15.26 4.15 9.76
N GLU A 29 16.40 4.85 9.75
CA GLU A 29 16.89 5.53 10.94
C GLU A 29 15.90 6.61 11.41
N LEU A 30 15.54 6.59 12.70
CA LEU A 30 14.63 7.57 13.29
C LEU A 30 15.21 8.98 13.36
N GLY A 31 16.52 9.11 13.13
CA GLY A 31 17.23 10.38 13.15
C GLY A 31 17.26 11.04 14.54
N LEU A 32 17.33 10.22 15.60
CA LEU A 32 17.47 10.73 16.96
C LEU A 32 18.79 11.51 17.11
N LYS A 33 18.69 12.67 17.79
CA LYS A 33 19.85 13.50 18.15
C LYS A 33 19.76 13.88 19.62
N THR A 34 20.91 14.03 20.26
CA THR A 34 20.95 14.45 21.66
C THR A 34 20.31 15.80 21.90
N GLU A 35 20.35 16.71 20.91
CA GLU A 35 19.70 18.02 20.97
C GLU A 35 18.16 17.96 21.08
N PHE A 36 17.57 16.81 20.76
CA PHE A 36 16.13 16.56 20.90
C PHE A 36 15.73 16.07 22.28
N VAL A 37 16.71 15.79 23.17
CA VAL A 37 16.48 15.22 24.50
C VAL A 37 16.63 16.30 25.57
N ASP A 38 15.54 16.62 26.24
CA ASP A 38 15.54 17.58 27.34
C ASP A 38 15.98 16.91 28.67
N SER A 39 15.54 15.67 28.90
CA SER A 39 15.81 14.94 30.13
C SER A 39 15.77 13.43 29.92
N VAL A 40 16.47 12.68 30.78
CA VAL A 40 16.46 11.23 30.77
C VAL A 40 16.11 10.73 32.16
N PHE A 41 15.13 9.85 32.24
CA PHE A 41 14.70 9.19 33.48
C PHE A 41 15.06 7.71 33.40
N MET A 42 15.86 7.26 34.37
CA MET A 42 16.24 5.85 34.46
C MET A 42 15.21 5.06 35.26
N ALA A 43 14.83 3.90 34.76
CA ALA A 43 13.99 2.92 35.43
C ALA A 43 14.72 1.58 35.50
N CYS A 44 14.20 0.64 36.31
CA CYS A 44 14.83 -0.68 36.47
C CYS A 44 14.89 -1.49 35.17
N ASN A 45 13.99 -1.24 34.25
CA ASN A 45 13.84 -1.97 32.98
C ASN A 45 14.17 -1.12 31.73
N GLY A 46 14.69 0.10 31.89
CA GLY A 46 15.04 0.96 30.75
C GLY A 46 15.19 2.43 31.08
N ALA A 47 15.23 3.26 30.05
CA ALA A 47 15.30 4.70 30.15
C ALA A 47 14.15 5.36 29.41
N VAL A 48 13.61 6.45 29.96
CA VAL A 48 12.60 7.31 29.33
C VAL A 48 13.29 8.61 28.92
N TYR A 49 13.24 8.94 27.65
CA TYR A 49 13.77 10.19 27.12
C TYR A 49 12.62 11.18 26.94
N LEU A 50 12.68 12.30 27.65
CA LEU A 50 11.80 13.44 27.39
C LEU A 50 12.38 14.18 26.19
N THR A 51 11.58 14.27 25.13
CA THR A 51 12.05 14.91 23.88
C THR A 51 11.23 16.17 23.59
N ASN A 52 11.89 17.18 23.04
CA ASN A 52 11.29 18.41 22.54
C ASN A 52 10.80 18.29 21.08
N LYS A 53 10.89 17.09 20.50
CA LYS A 53 10.46 16.77 19.15
C LYS A 53 9.48 15.60 19.17
N VAL A 54 8.40 15.72 18.40
CA VAL A 54 7.48 14.62 18.11
C VAL A 54 7.98 13.88 16.87
N PHE A 55 8.08 12.55 16.98
CA PHE A 55 8.40 11.67 15.85
C PHE A 55 7.09 11.15 15.28
N ASN A 56 6.78 11.54 14.06
CA ASN A 56 5.56 11.08 13.39
C ASN A 56 5.74 9.62 12.94
N PRO A 57 4.69 8.80 13.00
CA PRO A 57 4.68 7.50 12.34
C PRO A 57 4.97 7.64 10.86
N VAL A 58 5.77 6.74 10.30
CA VAL A 58 6.25 6.83 8.91
C VAL A 58 5.11 6.81 7.90
N ALA A 59 4.03 6.10 8.19
CA ALA A 59 2.83 6.08 7.35
C ALA A 59 2.28 7.49 7.04
N TYR A 60 2.43 8.46 7.95
CA TYR A 60 1.93 9.84 7.75
C TYR A 60 2.80 10.72 6.84
N ILE A 61 4.01 10.26 6.49
CA ILE A 61 4.95 10.98 5.63
C ILE A 61 5.35 10.19 4.39
N SER A 62 4.72 9.04 4.18
CA SER A 62 4.98 8.12 3.07
C SER A 62 3.93 8.24 1.96
N VAL A 63 4.15 7.50 0.87
CA VAL A 63 3.21 7.42 -0.26
C VAL A 63 1.89 6.74 0.10
N THR A 64 1.82 6.04 1.24
CA THR A 64 0.59 5.40 1.71
C THR A 64 -0.35 6.34 2.44
N PHE A 65 0.13 7.53 2.86
CA PHE A 65 -0.66 8.47 3.65
C PHE A 65 -2.01 8.86 3.02
N PRO A 66 -2.10 9.20 1.73
CA PRO A 66 -3.40 9.53 1.13
C PRO A 66 -4.41 8.39 1.20
N ALA A 67 -3.94 7.14 1.05
CA ALA A 67 -4.80 5.96 1.13
C ALA A 67 -5.21 5.65 2.58
N LEU A 68 -4.35 5.96 3.56
CA LEU A 68 -4.64 5.81 4.99
C LEU A 68 -5.80 6.69 5.45
N ILE A 69 -5.87 7.93 4.96
CA ILE A 69 -6.85 8.92 5.45
C ILE A 69 -8.10 9.03 4.58
N ASN A 70 -8.09 8.44 3.39
CA ASN A 70 -9.19 8.57 2.43
C ASN A 70 -10.02 7.27 2.38
N GLU A 71 -11.24 7.34 2.90
CA GLU A 71 -12.17 6.22 2.94
C GLU A 71 -12.48 5.62 1.57
N THR A 72 -12.35 6.40 0.48
CA THR A 72 -12.56 5.90 -0.88
C THR A 72 -11.45 4.97 -1.38
N MET A 73 -10.35 4.85 -0.66
CA MET A 73 -9.20 4.02 -0.98
C MET A 73 -9.00 2.86 0.01
N SER A 74 -9.97 2.64 0.90
CA SER A 74 -9.84 1.72 2.04
C SER A 74 -9.64 0.26 1.64
N VAL A 75 -10.18 -0.20 0.51
CA VAL A 75 -9.97 -1.58 0.02
C VAL A 75 -8.49 -1.81 -0.30
N LEU A 76 -7.89 -0.90 -1.09
CA LEU A 76 -6.48 -1.06 -1.46
C LEU A 76 -5.55 -0.84 -0.27
N TYR A 77 -5.85 0.13 0.59
CA TYR A 77 -5.07 0.36 1.80
C TYR A 77 -5.07 -0.85 2.74
N TRP A 78 -6.22 -1.50 2.90
CA TRP A 78 -6.32 -2.78 3.62
C TRP A 78 -5.40 -3.83 2.99
N GLY A 79 -5.36 -3.93 1.66
CA GLY A 79 -4.44 -4.82 0.95
C GLY A 79 -2.97 -4.49 1.25
N VAL A 80 -2.60 -3.21 1.28
CA VAL A 80 -1.24 -2.76 1.65
C VAL A 80 -0.85 -3.28 3.03
N GLU A 81 -1.74 -3.16 4.02
CA GLU A 81 -1.46 -3.62 5.39
C GLU A 81 -1.46 -5.16 5.51
N GLN A 82 -2.46 -5.83 4.94
CA GLN A 82 -2.59 -7.29 5.07
C GLN A 82 -1.49 -8.07 4.36
N LEU A 83 -0.96 -7.54 3.28
CA LEU A 83 0.09 -8.15 2.47
C LEU A 83 1.50 -7.67 2.85
N GLY A 84 1.62 -6.79 3.85
CA GLY A 84 2.90 -6.28 4.33
C GLY A 84 3.62 -5.34 3.36
N PHE A 85 2.89 -4.72 2.45
CA PHE A 85 3.44 -3.73 1.53
C PHE A 85 3.77 -2.41 2.25
N ASP A 86 3.18 -2.15 3.40
CA ASP A 86 3.43 -0.97 4.21
C ASP A 86 4.89 -0.85 4.64
N VAL A 87 5.57 -1.97 4.92
CA VAL A 87 6.95 -1.98 5.42
C VAL A 87 7.89 -1.28 4.44
N TYR A 88 7.82 -1.59 3.16
CA TYR A 88 8.71 -0.97 2.18
C TYR A 88 8.14 0.31 1.55
N LEU A 89 6.83 0.42 1.36
CA LEU A 89 6.21 1.66 0.84
C LEU A 89 6.35 2.83 1.81
N ASN A 90 6.48 2.54 3.09
CA ASN A 90 6.71 3.55 4.12
C ASN A 90 8.20 3.94 4.25
N SER A 91 9.13 3.22 3.60
CA SER A 91 10.55 3.57 3.61
C SER A 91 10.80 4.95 3.00
N GLN A 92 11.60 5.76 3.69
CA GLN A 92 11.98 7.09 3.26
C GLN A 92 13.25 7.09 2.39
N ASN A 93 13.88 5.93 2.24
CA ASN A 93 15.13 5.77 1.48
C ASN A 93 14.89 5.46 0.00
N THR A 94 13.65 5.22 -0.39
CA THR A 94 13.28 4.88 -1.78
C THR A 94 12.07 5.70 -2.20
N TYR A 95 12.08 6.16 -3.44
CA TYR A 95 10.92 6.82 -4.04
C TYR A 95 10.01 5.80 -4.68
N TYR A 96 8.72 5.95 -4.42
CA TYR A 96 7.65 5.17 -5.04
C TYR A 96 6.61 6.09 -5.64
N SER A 97 6.02 5.66 -6.75
CA SER A 97 4.79 6.25 -7.28
C SER A 97 3.70 5.19 -7.18
N LEU A 98 2.70 5.45 -6.35
CA LEU A 98 1.59 4.55 -6.09
C LEU A 98 0.33 5.09 -6.76
N PHE A 99 -0.21 4.33 -7.71
CA PHE A 99 -1.49 4.62 -8.35
C PHE A 99 -2.58 3.88 -7.59
N VAL A 100 -3.45 4.60 -6.91
CA VAL A 100 -4.47 3.99 -6.03
C VAL A 100 -5.83 4.01 -6.71
N PRO A 101 -6.37 2.85 -7.15
CA PRO A 101 -7.75 2.78 -7.57
C PRO A 101 -8.67 3.04 -6.37
N ASN A 102 -9.71 3.81 -6.59
CA ASN A 102 -10.73 4.00 -5.56
C ASN A 102 -11.62 2.75 -5.41
N ASN A 103 -12.36 2.68 -4.31
CA ASN A 103 -13.25 1.55 -4.04
C ASN A 103 -14.29 1.32 -5.15
N THR A 104 -14.73 2.39 -5.82
CA THR A 104 -15.71 2.29 -6.92
C THR A 104 -15.10 1.57 -8.12
N SER A 105 -13.84 1.88 -8.47
CA SER A 105 -13.15 1.18 -9.56
C SER A 105 -12.92 -0.30 -9.26
N LEU A 106 -12.82 -0.67 -7.98
CA LEU A 106 -12.64 -2.06 -7.55
C LEU A 106 -13.96 -2.86 -7.50
N LEU A 107 -15.10 -2.23 -7.84
CA LEU A 107 -16.36 -2.95 -8.04
C LEU A 107 -16.45 -3.62 -9.41
N ASP A 108 -15.56 -3.28 -10.34
CA ASP A 108 -15.58 -3.78 -11.72
C ASP A 108 -14.20 -4.34 -12.12
N TYR A 109 -13.56 -5.08 -11.19
CA TYR A 109 -12.28 -5.70 -11.46
C TYR A 109 -12.44 -7.00 -12.22
N VAL A 110 -12.19 -6.98 -13.53
CA VAL A 110 -12.13 -8.18 -14.37
C VAL A 110 -10.81 -8.91 -14.08
N ASP A 111 -10.91 -10.14 -13.57
CA ASP A 111 -9.73 -10.92 -13.18
C ASP A 111 -8.92 -11.41 -14.37
N PRO A 112 -7.70 -10.88 -14.59
CA PRO A 112 -6.86 -11.31 -15.70
C PRO A 112 -6.49 -12.80 -15.66
N CYS A 113 -6.44 -13.40 -14.46
CA CYS A 113 -6.13 -14.81 -14.31
C CYS A 113 -7.28 -15.73 -14.75
N SER A 114 -8.45 -15.18 -15.04
CA SER A 114 -9.60 -15.91 -15.55
C SER A 114 -9.71 -15.90 -17.08
N TYR A 115 -8.94 -15.06 -17.78
CA TYR A 115 -8.96 -15.03 -19.24
C TYR A 115 -8.52 -16.37 -19.84
N GLY A 116 -9.22 -16.78 -20.88
CA GLY A 116 -8.96 -18.06 -21.56
C GLY A 116 -9.47 -19.30 -20.81
N LYS A 117 -10.13 -19.13 -19.65
CA LYS A 117 -10.87 -20.17 -18.96
C LYS A 117 -12.30 -20.27 -19.50
N THR A 118 -13.06 -21.24 -18.99
CA THR A 118 -14.48 -21.48 -19.42
C THR A 118 -15.36 -20.24 -19.20
N SER A 119 -15.06 -19.43 -18.20
CA SER A 119 -15.71 -18.15 -17.98
C SER A 119 -14.71 -17.15 -17.43
N THR A 120 -14.78 -15.91 -17.91
CA THR A 120 -14.06 -14.80 -17.32
C THR A 120 -14.79 -14.37 -16.05
N GLN A 121 -14.03 -14.01 -15.03
CA GLN A 121 -14.56 -13.64 -13.72
C GLN A 121 -14.36 -12.15 -13.47
N LEU A 122 -15.37 -11.54 -12.88
CA LEU A 122 -15.35 -10.17 -12.39
C LEU A 122 -15.48 -10.22 -10.87
N PHE A 123 -14.59 -9.52 -10.18
CA PHE A 123 -14.62 -9.35 -8.72
C PHE A 123 -15.16 -7.97 -8.38
N ARG A 124 -16.05 -7.91 -7.39
CA ARG A 124 -16.55 -6.68 -6.78
C ARG A 124 -16.08 -6.63 -5.34
N PHE A 125 -15.06 -5.82 -5.10
CA PHE A 125 -14.48 -5.65 -3.77
C PHE A 125 -15.26 -4.61 -2.97
N HIS A 126 -15.50 -4.92 -1.71
CA HIS A 126 -16.23 -4.06 -0.79
C HIS A 126 -15.47 -3.91 0.52
N TYR A 127 -15.58 -2.74 1.14
CA TYR A 127 -15.01 -2.47 2.45
C TYR A 127 -16.09 -2.34 3.52
N LYS A 128 -15.92 -3.06 4.63
CA LYS A 128 -16.83 -3.07 5.78
C LYS A 128 -16.07 -2.62 7.03
N PRO A 129 -16.07 -1.32 7.38
CA PRO A 129 -15.32 -0.79 8.52
C PRO A 129 -15.75 -1.39 9.87
N THR A 130 -17.00 -1.84 9.97
CA THR A 130 -17.61 -2.42 11.20
C THR A 130 -17.39 -3.93 11.33
N ALA A 131 -16.55 -4.55 10.51
CA ALA A 131 -16.24 -5.97 10.63
C ALA A 131 -15.55 -6.27 11.97
N GLN A 132 -15.78 -7.47 12.51
CA GLN A 132 -15.24 -7.86 13.82
C GLN A 132 -13.74 -8.18 13.77
N THR A 133 -13.26 -8.66 12.62
CA THR A 133 -11.86 -9.00 12.42
C THR A 133 -11.29 -8.23 11.22
N GLU A 134 -9.98 -8.03 11.21
CA GLU A 134 -9.31 -7.37 10.08
C GLU A 134 -9.52 -8.12 8.76
N ARG A 135 -9.59 -9.45 8.80
CA ARG A 135 -9.82 -10.29 7.61
C ARG A 135 -11.16 -10.07 6.96
N GLU A 136 -12.17 -9.72 7.75
CA GLU A 136 -13.55 -9.53 7.28
C GLU A 136 -13.82 -8.10 6.79
N LYS A 137 -12.88 -7.18 6.95
CA LYS A 137 -13.05 -5.80 6.50
C LYS A 137 -13.16 -5.67 5.00
N VAL A 138 -12.49 -6.54 4.24
CA VAL A 138 -12.64 -6.61 2.79
C VAL A 138 -13.24 -7.95 2.42
N TRP A 139 -14.31 -7.90 1.64
CA TRP A 139 -14.94 -9.04 1.02
C TRP A 139 -15.21 -8.77 -0.46
N ALA A 140 -15.37 -9.81 -1.26
CA ALA A 140 -15.68 -9.66 -2.67
C ALA A 140 -16.71 -10.68 -3.14
N SER A 141 -17.58 -10.25 -4.04
CA SER A 141 -18.44 -11.15 -4.81
C SER A 141 -17.83 -11.43 -6.17
N ILE A 142 -18.02 -12.66 -6.66
CA ILE A 142 -17.50 -13.13 -7.95
C ILE A 142 -18.67 -13.31 -8.91
N TRP A 143 -18.50 -12.80 -10.12
CA TRP A 143 -19.50 -12.82 -11.19
C TRP A 143 -18.90 -13.38 -12.46
N ASN A 144 -19.71 -14.06 -13.27
CA ASN A 144 -19.36 -14.35 -14.66
C ASN A 144 -19.40 -13.06 -15.46
N TYR A 145 -18.42 -12.88 -16.34
CA TYR A 145 -18.27 -11.68 -17.15
C TYR A 145 -18.07 -12.06 -18.61
N ASP A 146 -18.82 -11.44 -19.47
CA ASP A 146 -18.68 -11.59 -20.92
C ASP A 146 -17.74 -10.50 -21.46
N THR A 147 -16.57 -10.90 -21.95
CA THR A 147 -15.57 -10.00 -22.48
C THR A 147 -15.91 -9.44 -23.87
N GLU A 148 -16.82 -10.08 -24.59
CA GLU A 148 -17.25 -9.62 -25.92
C GLU A 148 -18.31 -8.52 -25.83
N THR A 149 -19.28 -8.72 -24.94
CA THR A 149 -20.38 -7.76 -24.72
C THR A 149 -20.09 -6.73 -23.64
N GLY A 150 -19.16 -7.04 -22.72
CA GLY A 150 -18.89 -6.22 -21.56
C GLY A 150 -19.97 -6.36 -20.46
N GLU A 151 -20.78 -7.39 -20.50
CA GLU A 151 -21.89 -7.59 -19.56
C GLU A 151 -21.50 -8.47 -18.38
N VAL A 152 -21.97 -8.09 -17.20
CA VAL A 152 -21.92 -8.92 -16.00
C VAL A 152 -23.10 -9.88 -16.05
N LEU A 153 -22.79 -11.17 -15.96
CA LEU A 153 -23.76 -12.25 -16.04
C LEU A 153 -24.15 -12.75 -14.63
N ASP A 154 -24.16 -14.05 -14.43
CA ASP A 154 -24.59 -14.69 -13.20
C ASP A 154 -23.56 -14.55 -12.07
N SER A 155 -24.05 -14.45 -10.83
CA SER A 155 -23.21 -14.50 -9.63
C SER A 155 -22.70 -15.93 -9.41
N ILE A 156 -21.39 -16.04 -9.19
CA ILE A 156 -20.72 -17.31 -8.82
C ILE A 156 -20.76 -17.52 -7.29
N GLY A 157 -20.70 -16.42 -6.51
CA GLY A 157 -20.68 -16.45 -5.06
C GLY A 157 -19.70 -15.45 -4.44
N GLU A 158 -19.27 -15.72 -3.23
CA GLU A 158 -18.28 -14.89 -2.52
C GLU A 158 -16.87 -15.45 -2.68
N ALA A 159 -15.89 -14.55 -2.77
CA ALA A 159 -14.49 -14.89 -2.84
C ALA A 159 -13.96 -15.32 -1.45
N SER A 160 -13.10 -16.32 -1.43
CA SER A 160 -12.36 -16.66 -0.24
C SER A 160 -11.33 -15.57 0.11
N TYR A 161 -10.89 -15.54 1.37
CA TYR A 161 -9.83 -14.63 1.82
C TYR A 161 -8.56 -14.74 0.96
N GLU A 162 -8.17 -15.95 0.60
CA GLU A 162 -7.00 -16.21 -0.25
C GLU A 162 -7.19 -15.66 -1.68
N GLN A 163 -8.38 -15.80 -2.25
CA GLN A 163 -8.68 -15.21 -3.56
C GLN A 163 -8.61 -13.68 -3.51
N ILE A 164 -9.17 -13.07 -2.46
CA ILE A 164 -9.13 -11.62 -2.25
C ILE A 164 -7.68 -11.13 -2.14
N THR A 165 -6.89 -11.74 -1.28
CA THR A 165 -5.50 -11.31 -1.05
C THR A 165 -4.64 -11.50 -2.28
N ASN A 166 -4.76 -12.61 -3.00
CA ASN A 166 -4.01 -12.85 -4.24
C ASN A 166 -4.34 -11.81 -5.33
N ARG A 167 -5.62 -11.44 -5.48
CA ARG A 167 -6.01 -10.41 -6.47
C ARG A 167 -5.54 -9.02 -6.06
N LEU A 168 -5.64 -8.68 -4.78
CA LEU A 168 -5.12 -7.40 -4.28
C LEU A 168 -3.59 -7.33 -4.39
N GLU A 169 -2.88 -8.44 -4.21
CA GLU A 169 -1.43 -8.50 -4.45
C GLU A 169 -1.09 -8.23 -5.92
N ASP A 170 -1.82 -8.84 -6.85
CA ASP A 170 -1.64 -8.59 -8.29
C ASP A 170 -1.93 -7.12 -8.65
N ILE A 171 -3.01 -6.55 -8.09
CA ILE A 171 -3.35 -5.13 -8.27
C ILE A 171 -2.24 -4.25 -7.71
N LEU A 172 -1.80 -4.46 -6.48
CA LEU A 172 -0.72 -3.68 -5.87
C LEU A 172 0.57 -3.77 -6.68
N ASN A 173 0.97 -4.97 -7.09
CA ASN A 173 2.17 -5.16 -7.89
C ASN A 173 2.11 -4.45 -9.24
N SER A 174 0.92 -4.32 -9.84
CA SER A 174 0.72 -3.61 -11.10
C SER A 174 0.54 -2.09 -10.95
N HIS A 175 0.31 -1.59 -9.72
CA HIS A 175 0.04 -0.18 -9.43
C HIS A 175 1.18 0.55 -8.69
N ILE A 176 2.27 -0.15 -8.39
CA ILE A 176 3.45 0.42 -7.74
C ILE A 176 4.58 0.56 -8.77
N VAL A 177 5.04 1.78 -9.01
CA VAL A 177 6.27 2.07 -9.75
C VAL A 177 7.39 2.37 -8.76
N ILE A 178 8.53 1.73 -8.91
CA ILE A 178 9.72 2.01 -8.11
C ILE A 178 10.43 3.18 -8.79
N GLY A 179 10.32 4.36 -8.21
CA GLY A 179 10.86 5.60 -8.72
C GLY A 179 9.82 6.72 -8.77
N ASN A 180 10.27 7.88 -9.22
CA ASN A 180 9.44 9.06 -9.36
C ASN A 180 8.91 9.17 -10.81
N VAL A 181 7.62 9.41 -10.95
CA VAL A 181 6.98 9.62 -12.25
C VAL A 181 6.96 11.11 -12.55
N GLU A 182 8.00 11.59 -13.22
CA GLU A 182 8.21 13.02 -13.50
C GLU A 182 7.95 13.42 -14.95
N ASN A 183 8.11 12.49 -15.89
CA ASN A 183 8.03 12.78 -17.32
C ASN A 183 6.72 12.28 -17.92
N GLY A 184 6.07 13.12 -18.72
CA GLY A 184 4.89 12.73 -19.47
C GLY A 184 5.19 11.84 -20.69
N ASN A 185 4.20 11.08 -21.13
CA ASN A 185 4.26 10.20 -22.31
C ASN A 185 5.35 9.12 -22.24
N VAL A 186 5.67 8.63 -21.05
CA VAL A 186 6.69 7.61 -20.82
C VAL A 186 6.04 6.36 -20.22
N PHE A 187 6.62 5.22 -20.54
CA PHE A 187 6.26 3.94 -19.93
C PHE A 187 7.14 3.68 -18.71
N TYR A 188 6.51 3.30 -17.62
CA TYR A 188 7.17 2.93 -16.37
C TYR A 188 6.89 1.47 -16.06
N GLN A 189 7.93 0.73 -15.68
CA GLN A 189 7.76 -0.63 -15.23
C GLN A 189 7.23 -0.64 -13.80
N THR A 190 6.18 -1.42 -13.57
CA THR A 190 5.64 -1.61 -12.24
C THR A 190 6.44 -2.66 -11.46
N LYS A 191 6.23 -2.74 -10.16
CA LYS A 191 6.85 -3.76 -9.30
C LYS A 191 6.55 -5.19 -9.78
N GLY A 192 5.36 -5.42 -10.32
CA GLY A 192 4.94 -6.71 -10.88
C GLY A 192 5.47 -7.01 -12.28
N GLY A 193 6.27 -6.12 -12.86
CA GLY A 193 6.84 -6.29 -14.19
C GLY A 193 5.94 -5.85 -15.35
N SER A 194 4.70 -5.45 -15.09
CA SER A 194 3.83 -4.84 -16.09
C SER A 194 4.28 -3.40 -16.38
N MET A 195 3.75 -2.83 -17.45
CA MET A 195 4.09 -1.45 -17.83
C MET A 195 2.87 -0.55 -17.65
N VAL A 196 3.10 0.62 -17.12
CA VAL A 196 2.11 1.70 -17.06
C VAL A 196 2.59 2.88 -17.89
N LYS A 197 1.71 3.43 -18.73
CA LYS A 197 1.98 4.66 -19.48
C LYS A 197 1.43 5.84 -18.70
N VAL A 198 2.28 6.82 -18.45
CA VAL A 198 1.87 8.08 -17.81
C VAL A 198 2.06 9.21 -18.81
N ALA A 199 0.97 9.88 -19.16
CA ALA A 199 0.97 11.06 -20.01
C ALA A 199 0.81 12.32 -19.14
N ASN A 200 1.51 13.38 -19.52
CA ASN A 200 1.43 14.68 -18.84
C ASN A 200 1.78 14.66 -17.34
N ALA A 201 2.71 13.81 -16.92
CA ALA A 201 3.12 13.74 -15.50
C ALA A 201 3.58 15.10 -14.96
N SER A 202 4.21 15.93 -15.78
CA SER A 202 4.65 17.29 -15.41
C SER A 202 3.51 18.28 -15.13
N ALA A 203 2.29 17.97 -15.56
CA ALA A 203 1.11 18.80 -15.28
C ALA A 203 0.57 18.63 -13.85
N GLY A 204 1.20 17.74 -13.05
CA GLY A 204 0.79 17.43 -11.68
C GLY A 204 -0.49 16.62 -11.61
N VAL A 205 -0.96 16.42 -10.39
CA VAL A 205 -2.08 15.50 -10.07
C VAL A 205 -3.36 15.81 -10.84
N GLY A 206 -3.66 17.07 -11.10
CA GLY A 206 -4.88 17.50 -11.81
C GLY A 206 -4.85 17.35 -13.34
N GLY A 207 -3.66 17.19 -13.92
CA GLY A 207 -3.49 17.13 -15.37
C GLY A 207 -2.86 15.84 -15.88
N MET A 208 -2.37 15.01 -14.99
CA MET A 208 -1.75 13.73 -15.32
C MET A 208 -2.79 12.72 -15.79
N THR A 209 -2.48 12.02 -16.87
CA THR A 209 -3.28 10.89 -17.36
C THR A 209 -2.47 9.62 -17.20
N VAL A 210 -3.03 8.63 -16.49
CA VAL A 210 -2.44 7.31 -16.31
C VAL A 210 -3.24 6.29 -17.10
N GLN A 211 -2.54 5.52 -17.91
CA GLN A 211 -3.11 4.40 -18.66
C GLN A 211 -2.44 3.12 -18.13
N GLY A 212 -3.03 2.53 -17.11
CA GLY A 212 -2.59 1.26 -16.55
C GLY A 212 -3.18 0.09 -17.33
N GLY A 213 -2.51 -1.04 -17.30
CA GLY A 213 -2.98 -2.25 -17.97
C GLY A 213 -3.01 -2.19 -19.50
N TYR A 214 -2.65 -1.07 -20.09
CA TYR A 214 -2.73 -0.83 -21.52
C TYR A 214 -2.08 -1.94 -22.36
N GLN A 215 -0.92 -2.41 -21.94
CA GLN A 215 -0.24 -3.49 -22.64
C GLN A 215 -0.83 -4.86 -22.36
N ILE A 216 -1.44 -5.04 -21.20
CA ILE A 216 -2.16 -6.25 -20.87
C ILE A 216 -3.39 -6.38 -21.78
N GLU A 217 -4.12 -5.31 -22.01
CA GLU A 217 -5.26 -5.29 -22.90
C GLU A 217 -4.87 -5.51 -24.36
N ASN A 218 -3.75 -4.92 -24.81
CA ASN A 218 -3.30 -5.02 -26.20
C ASN A 218 -2.46 -6.27 -26.52
N ASN A 219 -1.93 -6.95 -25.52
CA ASN A 219 -1.08 -8.13 -25.69
C ASN A 219 -1.81 -9.45 -25.42
N ARG A 220 -3.12 -9.43 -25.29
CA ARG A 220 -3.97 -10.60 -25.05
C ARG A 220 -4.90 -10.91 -26.20
#